data_dcbbff2c15b2d758840da13189106998
#
_entry.id   dcbbff2c15b2d758840da13189106998
#
_cell.length_a   1.000
_cell.length_b   1.000
_cell.length_c   1.000
_cell.angle_alpha   90.00
_cell.angle_beta   90.00
_cell.angle_gamma   90.00
#
_symmetry.space_group_name_H-M   'P 1'
#
loop_
_entity.id
_entity.type
_entity.pdbx_description
1 polymer ?
#
loop_
_entity_poly.entity_id
_entity_poly.type
_entity_poly.pdbx_seq_one_letter_code
_entity_poly.pdbx_strand_id
1 'polypeptide(L)'
;MRGWGTGVLVVCFVALVTLPSSGAMMGMDLVGSIKTQLKTATFHSGELAQKGAVSATKLHLQHTINCLEGPSGAHYVQAVGYPCQGQGHGILPDIKAAVAAKVPGAQAAWNDANIALTLAMQGQGMSDVNEAQPWAKVVAEYLGKASSDLGQ
;
A
#
# COMPACT_ATOMS: atom_id res chain seq x y z
N MET A 1 52.28 31.13 51.03
CA MET A 1 51.54 29.89 50.87
C MET A 1 50.41 30.18 49.89
N ARG A 2 50.50 29.65 48.64
CA ARG A 2 49.53 29.93 47.58
C ARG A 2 48.67 28.67 47.42
N GLY A 3 47.37 28.78 47.75
CA GLY A 3 46.43 27.73 47.55
C GLY A 3 45.91 27.73 46.09
N TRP A 4 46.02 26.59 45.37
CA TRP A 4 45.47 26.36 44.05
C TRP A 4 44.06 25.74 44.21
N GLY A 5 43.07 26.51 43.83
CA GLY A 5 41.70 25.97 43.69
C GLY A 5 41.54 25.27 42.38
N THR A 6 41.32 23.95 42.42
CA THR A 6 40.93 23.12 41.27
C THR A 6 39.46 23.35 40.97
N GLY A 7 39.17 24.12 39.91
CA GLY A 7 37.80 24.23 39.39
C GLY A 7 37.43 22.99 38.58
N VAL A 8 36.41 22.28 39.03
CA VAL A 8 35.80 21.14 38.27
C VAL A 8 34.84 21.73 37.24
N LEU A 9 35.18 21.58 35.99
CA LEU A 9 34.31 21.96 34.86
C LEU A 9 33.27 20.86 34.62
N VAL A 10 32.03 21.08 35.05
CA VAL A 10 30.92 20.17 34.76
C VAL A 10 30.43 20.48 33.33
N VAL A 11 30.78 19.62 32.40
CA VAL A 11 30.25 19.69 31.03
C VAL A 11 28.89 18.96 31.00
N CYS A 12 27.80 19.75 31.01
CA CYS A 12 26.45 19.22 30.78
C CYS A 12 26.29 18.86 29.30
N PHE A 13 26.31 17.56 28.99
CA PHE A 13 25.88 17.09 27.69
C PHE A 13 24.35 17.22 27.59
N VAL A 14 23.87 18.21 26.87
CA VAL A 14 22.48 18.31 26.48
C VAL A 14 22.29 17.36 25.27
N ALA A 15 21.73 16.17 25.51
CA ALA A 15 21.30 15.29 24.43
C ALA A 15 20.14 15.96 23.69
N LEU A 16 20.38 16.42 22.46
CA LEU A 16 19.34 16.88 21.55
C LEU A 16 18.49 15.68 21.15
N VAL A 17 17.35 15.48 21.80
CA VAL A 17 16.33 14.54 21.35
C VAL A 17 15.62 15.20 20.17
N THR A 18 15.98 14.80 18.96
CA THR A 18 15.27 15.21 17.75
C THR A 18 13.94 14.46 17.68
N LEU A 19 12.84 15.15 18.02
CA LEU A 19 11.49 14.64 17.79
C LEU A 19 11.25 14.54 16.28
N PRO A 20 10.61 13.45 15.81
CA PRO A 20 10.25 13.34 14.39
C PRO A 20 9.32 14.50 14.01
N SER A 21 9.55 15.11 12.85
CA SER A 21 8.70 16.18 12.35
C SER A 21 7.28 15.66 12.10
N SER A 22 6.27 16.51 12.30
CA SER A 22 4.85 16.16 12.07
C SER A 22 4.60 15.55 10.67
N GLY A 23 5.36 15.95 9.66
CA GLY A 23 5.29 15.39 8.33
C GLY A 23 5.76 13.92 8.24
N ALA A 24 6.76 13.53 9.05
CA ALA A 24 7.22 12.14 9.11
C ALA A 24 6.17 11.22 9.75
N MET A 25 5.47 11.70 10.77
CA MET A 25 4.39 10.93 11.42
C MET A 25 3.19 10.75 10.49
N MET A 26 2.77 11.76 9.74
CA MET A 26 1.71 11.66 8.74
C MET A 26 2.08 10.70 7.60
N GLY A 27 3.35 10.68 7.18
CA GLY A 27 3.84 9.75 6.16
C GLY A 27 3.82 8.29 6.63
N MET A 28 4.11 8.03 7.89
CA MET A 28 4.07 6.67 8.47
C MET A 28 2.64 6.13 8.58
N ASP A 29 1.67 6.96 8.95
CA ASP A 29 0.25 6.59 9.01
C ASP A 29 -0.29 6.29 7.60
N LEU A 30 0.05 7.13 6.61
CA LEU A 30 -0.32 6.92 5.22
C LEU A 30 0.27 5.61 4.66
N VAL A 31 1.53 5.30 4.91
CA VAL A 31 2.16 4.03 4.49
C VAL A 31 1.47 2.84 5.15
N GLY A 32 1.14 2.93 6.43
CA GLY A 32 0.41 1.89 7.17
C GLY A 32 -0.96 1.61 6.55
N SER A 33 -1.71 2.67 6.21
CA SER A 33 -2.99 2.59 5.52
C SER A 33 -2.86 1.92 4.14
N ILE A 34 -1.91 2.35 3.32
CA ILE A 34 -1.66 1.75 2.00
C ILE A 34 -1.31 0.26 2.12
N LYS A 35 -0.42 -0.11 3.03
CA LYS A 35 -0.03 -1.53 3.24
C LYS A 35 -1.21 -2.38 3.70
N THR A 36 -2.10 -1.84 4.51
CA THR A 36 -3.33 -2.54 4.93
C THR A 36 -4.24 -2.81 3.74
N GLN A 37 -4.48 -1.82 2.88
CA GLN A 37 -5.27 -1.98 1.66
C GLN A 37 -4.61 -2.97 0.68
N LEU A 38 -3.28 -2.88 0.48
CA LEU A 38 -2.52 -3.80 -0.36
C LEU A 38 -2.65 -5.24 0.13
N LYS A 39 -2.55 -5.48 1.45
CA LYS A 39 -2.76 -6.81 2.04
C LYS A 39 -4.15 -7.36 1.74
N THR A 40 -5.19 -6.54 1.90
CA THR A 40 -6.58 -6.92 1.59
C THR A 40 -6.74 -7.25 0.10
N ALA A 41 -6.25 -6.39 -0.79
CA ALA A 41 -6.34 -6.60 -2.24
C ALA A 41 -5.55 -7.86 -2.70
N THR A 42 -4.36 -8.08 -2.12
CA THR A 42 -3.54 -9.29 -2.38
C THR A 42 -4.27 -10.56 -1.95
N PHE A 43 -4.96 -10.55 -0.80
CA PHE A 43 -5.75 -11.68 -0.35
C PHE A 43 -6.90 -12.00 -1.32
N HIS A 44 -7.60 -10.98 -1.82
CA HIS A 44 -8.66 -11.19 -2.80
C HIS A 44 -8.14 -11.77 -4.12
N SER A 45 -7.07 -11.22 -4.68
CA SER A 45 -6.52 -11.70 -5.95
C SER A 45 -5.72 -13.01 -5.80
N GLY A 46 -4.93 -13.15 -4.75
CA GLY A 46 -4.02 -14.28 -4.57
C GLY A 46 -4.68 -15.54 -4.03
N GLU A 47 -5.62 -15.41 -3.09
CA GLU A 47 -6.23 -16.57 -2.43
C GLU A 47 -7.68 -16.80 -2.86
N LEU A 48 -8.53 -15.78 -2.79
CA LEU A 48 -9.96 -15.95 -3.07
C LEU A 48 -10.25 -16.12 -4.56
N ALA A 49 -9.56 -15.38 -5.42
CA ALA A 49 -9.72 -15.50 -6.87
C ALA A 49 -9.20 -16.84 -7.42
N GLN A 50 -8.38 -17.58 -6.66
CA GLN A 50 -7.88 -18.90 -7.06
C GLN A 50 -8.87 -20.04 -6.74
N LYS A 51 -10.03 -19.73 -6.17
CA LYS A 51 -11.01 -20.74 -5.71
C LYS A 51 -12.30 -20.64 -6.50
N GLY A 52 -12.80 -21.79 -6.92
CA GLY A 52 -14.12 -21.91 -7.55
C GLY A 52 -14.15 -21.63 -9.05
N ALA A 53 -15.32 -21.22 -9.52
CA ALA A 53 -15.59 -20.97 -10.93
C ALA A 53 -15.08 -19.61 -11.39
N VAL A 54 -15.04 -19.39 -12.69
CA VAL A 54 -14.64 -18.11 -13.31
C VAL A 54 -15.41 -16.89 -12.75
N SER A 55 -16.68 -17.08 -12.40
CA SER A 55 -17.49 -16.02 -11.77
C SER A 55 -16.94 -15.59 -10.40
N ALA A 56 -16.44 -16.52 -9.59
CA ALA A 56 -15.79 -16.21 -8.31
C ALA A 56 -14.46 -15.48 -8.52
N THR A 57 -13.63 -15.94 -9.48
CA THR A 57 -12.39 -15.26 -9.85
C THR A 57 -12.67 -13.81 -10.29
N LYS A 58 -13.65 -13.60 -11.16
CA LYS A 58 -14.05 -12.26 -11.61
C LYS A 58 -14.55 -11.38 -10.48
N LEU A 59 -15.34 -11.92 -9.57
CA LEU A 59 -15.82 -11.20 -8.39
C LEU A 59 -14.65 -10.70 -7.55
N HIS A 60 -13.68 -11.57 -7.26
CA HIS A 60 -12.52 -11.20 -6.42
C HIS A 60 -11.53 -10.28 -7.15
N LEU A 61 -11.40 -10.39 -8.46
CA LEU A 61 -10.68 -9.39 -9.26
C LEU A 61 -11.38 -8.02 -9.20
N GLN A 62 -12.73 -7.97 -9.25
CA GLN A 62 -13.45 -6.70 -9.08
C GLN A 62 -13.27 -6.12 -7.67
N HIS A 63 -13.25 -6.95 -6.61
CA HIS A 63 -12.89 -6.51 -5.27
C HIS A 63 -11.49 -5.88 -5.22
N THR A 64 -10.53 -6.49 -5.93
CA THR A 64 -9.16 -5.96 -6.04
C THR A 64 -9.13 -4.63 -6.80
N ILE A 65 -9.87 -4.49 -7.91
CA ILE A 65 -10.01 -3.23 -8.65
C ILE A 65 -10.63 -2.15 -7.75
N ASN A 66 -11.70 -2.50 -7.02
CA ASN A 66 -12.34 -1.58 -6.07
C ASN A 66 -11.35 -1.09 -4.99
N CYS A 67 -10.49 -1.98 -4.47
CA CYS A 67 -9.43 -1.59 -3.52
C CYS A 67 -8.36 -0.70 -4.17
N LEU A 68 -7.98 -0.99 -5.43
CA LEU A 68 -6.97 -0.21 -6.14
C LEU A 68 -7.42 1.21 -6.40
N GLU A 69 -8.63 1.38 -6.93
CA GLU A 69 -9.12 2.70 -7.34
C GLU A 69 -9.85 3.47 -6.22
N GLY A 70 -10.46 2.75 -5.28
CA GLY A 70 -11.34 3.35 -4.28
C GLY A 70 -12.68 3.80 -4.86
N PRO A 71 -13.60 4.34 -4.02
CA PRO A 71 -14.98 4.66 -4.42
C PRO A 71 -15.13 5.72 -5.53
N SER A 72 -14.08 6.51 -5.79
CA SER A 72 -14.08 7.53 -6.86
C SER A 72 -13.44 7.03 -8.16
N GLY A 73 -13.06 5.76 -8.23
CA GLY A 73 -12.38 5.18 -9.38
C GLY A 73 -13.30 4.94 -10.58
N ALA A 74 -12.71 4.96 -11.78
CA ALA A 74 -13.45 4.80 -13.03
C ALA A 74 -14.07 3.40 -13.22
N HIS A 75 -13.43 2.38 -12.60
CA HIS A 75 -13.84 0.99 -12.69
C HIS A 75 -14.42 0.45 -11.37
N TYR A 76 -14.72 1.36 -10.43
CA TYR A 76 -15.32 1.00 -9.15
C TYR A 76 -16.76 0.50 -9.35
N VAL A 77 -17.05 -0.69 -8.83
CA VAL A 77 -18.39 -1.29 -8.88
C VAL A 77 -18.92 -1.46 -7.46
N GLN A 78 -19.80 -0.54 -7.03
CA GLN A 78 -20.37 -0.55 -5.68
C GLN A 78 -21.16 -1.82 -5.37
N ALA A 79 -21.86 -2.37 -6.36
CA ALA A 79 -22.75 -3.53 -6.18
C ALA A 79 -22.03 -4.80 -5.70
N VAL A 80 -20.72 -4.94 -5.95
CA VAL A 80 -19.94 -6.10 -5.49
C VAL A 80 -19.26 -5.88 -4.13
N GLY A 81 -19.31 -4.66 -3.60
CA GLY A 81 -18.72 -4.30 -2.32
C GLY A 81 -17.31 -3.73 -2.42
N TYR A 82 -16.83 -3.19 -1.29
CA TYR A 82 -15.52 -2.56 -1.15
C TYR A 82 -14.76 -3.16 0.04
N PRO A 83 -13.96 -4.22 -0.17
CA PRO A 83 -13.27 -4.89 0.94
C PRO A 83 -12.27 -4.00 1.69
N CYS A 84 -11.76 -2.95 1.04
CA CYS A 84 -10.84 -1.98 1.65
C CYS A 84 -11.55 -0.80 2.35
N GLN A 85 -12.87 -0.90 2.58
CA GLN A 85 -13.62 0.16 3.26
C GLN A 85 -13.05 0.45 4.64
N GLY A 86 -12.84 1.74 4.95
CA GLY A 86 -12.28 2.19 6.22
C GLY A 86 -10.76 2.01 6.36
N GLN A 87 -10.08 1.48 5.34
CA GLN A 87 -8.61 1.31 5.35
C GLN A 87 -7.88 2.47 4.67
N GLY A 88 -8.57 3.28 3.86
CA GLY A 88 -8.03 4.42 3.11
C GLY A 88 -9.00 4.86 2.03
N HIS A 89 -8.51 5.64 1.07
CA HIS A 89 -9.31 6.19 -0.02
C HIS A 89 -9.23 5.36 -1.31
N GLY A 90 -8.42 4.32 -1.32
CA GLY A 90 -8.01 3.50 -2.43
C GLY A 90 -6.48 3.46 -2.53
N ILE A 91 -5.93 2.33 -2.96
CA ILE A 91 -4.48 2.10 -3.02
C ILE A 91 -3.81 3.16 -3.90
N LEU A 92 -4.31 3.37 -5.11
CA LEU A 92 -3.72 4.32 -6.06
C LEU A 92 -3.85 5.79 -5.58
N PRO A 93 -5.02 6.30 -5.15
CA PRO A 93 -5.11 7.65 -4.58
C PRO A 93 -4.14 7.86 -3.42
N ASP A 94 -4.03 6.90 -2.50
CA ASP A 94 -3.19 7.02 -1.32
C ASP A 94 -1.68 6.91 -1.67
N ILE A 95 -1.28 6.03 -2.60
CA ILE A 95 0.11 5.99 -3.10
C ILE A 95 0.46 7.29 -3.84
N LYS A 96 -0.47 7.87 -4.61
CA LYS A 96 -0.25 9.17 -5.25
C LYS A 96 0.04 10.27 -4.23
N ALA A 97 -0.68 10.27 -3.10
CA ALA A 97 -0.39 11.17 -1.99
C ALA A 97 1.00 10.91 -1.37
N ALA A 98 1.39 9.63 -1.22
CA ALA A 98 2.72 9.24 -0.75
C ALA A 98 3.85 9.69 -1.71
N VAL A 99 3.64 9.60 -3.02
CA VAL A 99 4.57 10.13 -4.03
C VAL A 99 4.73 11.65 -3.88
N ALA A 100 3.61 12.38 -3.75
CA ALA A 100 3.64 13.83 -3.54
C ALA A 100 4.35 14.22 -2.23
N ALA A 101 4.22 13.40 -1.20
CA ALA A 101 4.93 13.55 0.08
C ALA A 101 6.38 13.06 0.03
N LYS A 102 6.87 12.57 -1.11
CA LYS A 102 8.23 12.03 -1.31
C LYS A 102 8.57 10.87 -0.38
N VAL A 103 7.58 10.03 -0.06
CA VAL A 103 7.81 8.81 0.71
C VAL A 103 8.75 7.88 -0.08
N PRO A 104 9.81 7.34 0.55
CA PRO A 104 10.71 6.41 -0.12
C PRO A 104 9.94 5.21 -0.68
N GLY A 105 10.28 4.80 -1.91
CA GLY A 105 9.65 3.68 -2.62
C GLY A 105 8.25 3.94 -3.20
N ALA A 106 7.59 5.07 -2.87
CA ALA A 106 6.22 5.33 -3.30
C ALA A 106 6.06 5.38 -4.83
N GLN A 107 7.06 5.85 -5.58
CA GLN A 107 7.00 5.87 -7.04
C GLN A 107 7.06 4.45 -7.63
N ALA A 108 7.87 3.56 -7.08
CA ALA A 108 7.93 2.16 -7.49
C ALA A 108 6.60 1.46 -7.17
N ALA A 109 6.10 1.63 -5.95
CA ALA A 109 4.79 1.12 -5.54
C ALA A 109 3.64 1.63 -6.43
N TRP A 110 3.68 2.89 -6.86
CA TRP A 110 2.73 3.45 -7.82
C TRP A 110 2.76 2.69 -9.15
N ASN A 111 3.95 2.44 -9.69
CA ASN A 111 4.10 1.73 -10.96
C ASN A 111 3.54 0.29 -10.85
N ASP A 112 3.92 -0.44 -9.81
CA ASP A 112 3.47 -1.81 -9.59
C ASP A 112 1.96 -1.91 -9.34
N ALA A 113 1.38 -0.97 -8.59
CA ALA A 113 -0.07 -0.91 -8.39
C ALA A 113 -0.86 -0.61 -9.68
N ASN A 114 -0.34 0.24 -10.56
CA ASN A 114 -0.95 0.48 -11.88
C ASN A 114 -0.86 -0.73 -12.80
N ILE A 115 0.25 -1.47 -12.77
CA ILE A 115 0.37 -2.75 -13.47
C ILE A 115 -0.67 -3.73 -12.93
N ALA A 116 -0.79 -3.85 -11.62
CA ALA A 116 -1.78 -4.72 -10.97
C ALA A 116 -3.22 -4.37 -11.41
N LEU A 117 -3.58 -3.09 -11.50
CA LEU A 117 -4.88 -2.65 -12.00
C LEU A 117 -5.12 -3.11 -13.44
N THR A 118 -4.16 -2.86 -14.32
CA THR A 118 -4.25 -3.26 -15.74
C THR A 118 -4.47 -4.76 -15.88
N LEU A 119 -3.69 -5.56 -15.16
CA LEU A 119 -3.78 -7.02 -15.18
C LEU A 119 -5.10 -7.54 -14.58
N ALA A 120 -5.60 -6.90 -13.52
CA ALA A 120 -6.89 -7.24 -12.93
C ALA A 120 -8.05 -7.03 -13.91
N MET A 121 -8.02 -5.92 -14.65
CA MET A 121 -9.01 -5.64 -15.70
C MET A 121 -8.94 -6.65 -16.84
N GLN A 122 -7.74 -7.07 -17.25
CA GLN A 122 -7.56 -8.12 -18.26
C GLN A 122 -8.11 -9.46 -17.78
N GLY A 123 -7.77 -9.87 -16.56
CA GLY A 123 -8.27 -11.10 -15.94
C GLY A 123 -9.80 -11.12 -15.81
N GLN A 124 -10.42 -9.98 -15.54
CA GLN A 124 -11.88 -9.83 -15.55
C GLN A 124 -12.51 -10.09 -16.92
N GLY A 125 -11.81 -9.80 -18.01
CA GLY A 125 -12.26 -10.04 -19.38
C GLY A 125 -12.26 -11.51 -19.77
N MET A 126 -11.54 -12.40 -19.06
CA MET A 126 -11.43 -13.81 -19.40
C MET A 126 -12.77 -14.56 -19.20
N SER A 127 -13.04 -15.51 -20.06
CA SER A 127 -14.26 -16.35 -20.01
C SER A 127 -14.02 -17.72 -19.40
N ASP A 128 -12.77 -18.15 -19.28
CA ASP A 128 -12.34 -19.43 -18.73
C ASP A 128 -11.57 -19.23 -17.41
N VAL A 129 -11.81 -20.11 -16.45
CA VAL A 129 -11.17 -20.06 -15.13
C VAL A 129 -9.67 -20.34 -15.22
N ASN A 130 -9.24 -21.21 -16.15
CA ASN A 130 -7.82 -21.52 -16.36
C ASN A 130 -7.05 -20.34 -16.99
N GLU A 131 -7.74 -19.39 -17.58
CA GLU A 131 -7.16 -18.14 -18.05
C GLU A 131 -7.23 -17.05 -16.96
N ALA A 132 -8.37 -16.88 -16.30
CA ALA A 132 -8.60 -15.83 -15.33
C ALA A 132 -7.75 -15.97 -14.05
N GLN A 133 -7.58 -17.19 -13.51
CA GLN A 133 -6.81 -17.41 -12.28
C GLN A 133 -5.31 -17.08 -12.40
N PRO A 134 -4.60 -17.43 -13.48
CA PRO A 134 -3.23 -16.96 -13.68
C PRO A 134 -3.09 -15.44 -13.65
N TRP A 135 -4.01 -14.69 -14.27
CA TRP A 135 -4.03 -13.23 -14.18
C TRP A 135 -4.17 -12.75 -12.74
N ALA A 136 -5.11 -13.31 -12.00
CA ALA A 136 -5.33 -12.96 -10.60
C ALA A 136 -4.09 -13.23 -9.72
N LYS A 137 -3.35 -14.30 -9.99
CA LYS A 137 -2.10 -14.63 -9.30
C LYS A 137 -1.02 -13.57 -9.58
N VAL A 138 -0.82 -13.19 -10.84
CA VAL A 138 0.14 -12.15 -11.22
C VAL A 138 -0.24 -10.79 -10.62
N VAL A 139 -1.53 -10.48 -10.55
CA VAL A 139 -2.03 -9.28 -9.84
C VAL A 139 -1.55 -9.28 -8.38
N ALA A 140 -1.72 -10.41 -7.67
CA ALA A 140 -1.26 -10.52 -6.28
C ALA A 140 0.25 -10.32 -6.12
N GLU A 141 1.04 -10.80 -7.09
CA GLU A 141 2.49 -10.62 -7.10
C GLU A 141 2.88 -9.14 -7.23
N TYR A 142 2.24 -8.38 -8.12
CA TYR A 142 2.48 -6.94 -8.26
C TYR A 142 2.02 -6.14 -7.05
N LEU A 143 0.89 -6.50 -6.43
CA LEU A 143 0.46 -5.88 -5.17
C LEU A 143 1.45 -6.16 -4.03
N GLY A 144 2.03 -7.37 -3.99
CA GLY A 144 3.09 -7.72 -3.05
C GLY A 144 4.35 -6.89 -3.26
N LYS A 145 4.77 -6.67 -4.51
CA LYS A 145 5.89 -5.78 -4.86
C LYS A 145 5.62 -4.35 -4.40
N ALA A 146 4.45 -3.79 -4.74
CA ALA A 146 4.06 -2.45 -4.30
C ALA A 146 4.11 -2.29 -2.78
N SER A 147 3.73 -3.34 -2.03
CA SER A 147 3.83 -3.33 -0.57
C SER A 147 5.29 -3.37 -0.07
N SER A 148 6.16 -4.11 -0.78
CA SER A 148 7.58 -4.23 -0.42
C SER A 148 8.36 -2.95 -0.72
N ASP A 149 8.00 -2.21 -1.75
CA ASP A 149 8.65 -0.96 -2.14
C ASP A 149 8.44 0.16 -1.11
N LEU A 150 7.28 0.19 -0.47
CA LEU A 150 6.93 1.21 0.51
C LEU A 150 7.73 1.04 1.81
N GLY A 151 8.54 2.05 2.16
CA GLY A 151 9.27 2.10 3.42
C GLY A 151 10.61 1.36 3.38
N GLN A 152 11.23 1.25 2.19
CA GLN A 152 12.64 0.86 2.04
C GLN A 152 13.56 2.06 2.23
#